data_997536e3e65bdd4f1538554e398501ef
#
_entry.id   997536e3e65bdd4f1538554e398501ef
#
_cell.length_a   1.000
_cell.length_b   1.000
_cell.length_c   1.000
_cell.angle_alpha   90.00
_cell.angle_beta   90.00
_cell.angle_gamma   90.00
#
_symmetry.space_group_name_H-M   'P 1'
#
loop_
_entity.id
_entity.type
_entity.pdbx_description
1 polymer ?
#
loop_
_entity_poly.entity_id
_entity_poly.type
_entity_poly.pdbx_seq_one_letter_code
_entity_poly.pdbx_strand_id
1 'polypeptide(L)'
;MEIGERIRQVRIHKGMTQTELINGICSNTYISKIESGKAKPSYSFIVKIAKVLEVDTEFLLNVNMKNVEPDVHRIYESYISSRKINSQDLALLKLHSKENHSNSTLIKIYCVLISYYTTFDMEEAHQIVEQAKNIISPAQSTFENEISYYFHSLYKYFNKNKNYSEALFYASLHLDSLQHEGTSLRAAKAYLNLAQVRTKMDEDLELARLYTKKALQIFKDQDFKGGIANSLAQLAIQYHRNDLYDDALKILDELSQFSKEVNEDYYAPILSYNYGRIYQKQKQFDQAVSYMLQSIEYDIKANKEEETIHALKVLSKISIERKNWEEAGEYLKKAFRLTNLYNLPNSYIQLLHLRSQIYKARFDFPSYEKELQQAVQLAQEGNYPLLIKEISIELAEHYHEARAYKMAAKYYQFALLR
;
A
#
# COMPACT_ATOMS: atom_id res chain seq x y z
N MET A 1 27.62 10.61 -1.64
CA MET A 1 27.78 9.50 -0.67
C MET A 1 29.20 9.51 -0.12
N GLU A 2 29.35 9.32 1.18
CA GLU A 2 30.66 9.24 1.83
C GLU A 2 31.39 7.95 1.40
N ILE A 3 32.71 8.00 1.30
CA ILE A 3 33.53 6.88 0.83
C ILE A 3 33.35 5.59 1.67
N GLY A 4 33.14 5.72 2.99
CA GLY A 4 32.90 4.59 3.88
C GLY A 4 31.62 3.86 3.58
N GLU A 5 30.54 4.61 3.31
CA GLU A 5 29.25 4.06 2.91
C GLU A 5 29.35 3.32 1.56
N ARG A 6 30.16 3.87 0.61
CA ARG A 6 30.40 3.23 -0.68
C ARG A 6 31.15 1.90 -0.54
N ILE A 7 32.20 1.87 0.28
CA ILE A 7 32.91 0.63 0.60
C ILE A 7 31.96 -0.42 1.16
N ARG A 8 31.10 -0.02 2.11
CA ARG A 8 30.08 -0.91 2.69
C ARG A 8 29.10 -1.48 1.66
N GLN A 9 28.58 -0.65 0.78
CA GLN A 9 27.59 -1.07 -0.23
C GLN A 9 28.22 -2.03 -1.25
N VAL A 10 29.46 -1.76 -1.71
CA VAL A 10 30.19 -2.65 -2.63
C VAL A 10 30.50 -3.99 -1.95
N ARG A 11 30.90 -3.95 -0.68
CA ARG A 11 31.12 -5.18 0.10
C ARG A 11 29.85 -6.04 0.19
N ILE A 12 28.72 -5.42 0.53
CA ILE A 12 27.42 -6.10 0.62
C ILE A 12 27.04 -6.65 -0.76
N HIS A 13 27.21 -5.85 -1.82
CA HIS A 13 26.98 -6.27 -3.20
C HIS A 13 27.77 -7.52 -3.60
N LYS A 14 29.02 -7.61 -3.12
CA LYS A 14 29.88 -8.79 -3.32
C LYS A 14 29.59 -9.96 -2.35
N GLY A 15 28.61 -9.81 -1.45
CA GLY A 15 28.26 -10.82 -0.46
C GLY A 15 29.30 -11.04 0.63
N MET A 16 30.22 -10.08 0.81
CA MET A 16 31.34 -10.22 1.74
C MET A 16 30.98 -9.72 3.14
N THR A 17 31.49 -10.41 4.18
CA THR A 17 31.52 -9.90 5.56
C THR A 17 32.60 -8.82 5.72
N GLN A 18 32.57 -8.03 6.81
CA GLN A 18 33.64 -7.09 7.13
C GLN A 18 34.98 -7.79 7.33
N THR A 19 34.97 -8.97 7.92
CA THR A 19 36.16 -9.77 8.16
C THR A 19 36.80 -10.25 6.86
N GLU A 20 36.03 -10.70 5.91
CA GLU A 20 36.50 -11.11 4.59
C GLU A 20 37.06 -9.91 3.80
N LEU A 21 36.39 -8.75 3.88
CA LEU A 21 36.87 -7.55 3.20
C LEU A 21 38.26 -7.11 3.69
N ILE A 22 38.47 -7.14 4.98
CA ILE A 22 39.73 -6.63 5.52
C ILE A 22 40.90 -7.60 5.35
N ASN A 23 40.70 -8.90 5.34
CA ASN A 23 41.69 -9.96 5.10
C ASN A 23 43.11 -9.61 5.57
N GLY A 24 43.25 -9.18 6.82
CA GLY A 24 44.52 -8.75 7.43
C GLY A 24 45.00 -7.32 7.11
N ILE A 25 44.21 -6.53 6.36
CA ILE A 25 44.54 -5.13 5.98
C ILE A 25 44.38 -4.18 7.19
N CYS A 26 43.38 -4.40 8.05
CA CYS A 26 43.11 -3.58 9.22
C CYS A 26 42.29 -4.37 10.26
N SER A 27 41.95 -3.73 11.40
CA SER A 27 41.02 -4.32 12.39
C SER A 27 39.56 -4.19 12.02
N ASN A 28 38.70 -5.11 12.48
CA ASN A 28 37.24 -5.03 12.32
C ASN A 28 36.67 -3.72 12.89
N THR A 29 37.26 -3.21 13.98
CA THR A 29 36.86 -1.93 14.57
C THR A 29 37.12 -0.76 13.62
N TYR A 30 38.21 -0.79 12.86
CA TYR A 30 38.57 0.29 11.95
C TYR A 30 37.65 0.31 10.72
N ILE A 31 37.42 -0.84 10.10
CA ILE A 31 36.48 -0.90 8.96
C ILE A 31 35.06 -0.51 9.36
N SER A 32 34.58 -0.93 10.53
CA SER A 32 33.28 -0.54 11.06
C SER A 32 33.16 0.98 11.25
N LYS A 33 34.20 1.65 11.74
CA LYS A 33 34.24 3.11 11.85
C LYS A 33 34.25 3.81 10.50
N ILE A 34 34.95 3.25 9.51
CA ILE A 34 34.94 3.78 8.14
C ILE A 34 33.56 3.63 7.52
N GLU A 35 32.97 2.43 7.56
CA GLU A 35 31.65 2.15 6.96
C GLU A 35 30.53 2.95 7.64
N SER A 36 30.69 3.33 8.92
CA SER A 36 29.74 4.20 9.65
C SER A 36 30.04 5.71 9.52
N GLY A 37 31.03 6.10 8.72
CA GLY A 37 31.41 7.51 8.54
C GLY A 37 32.16 8.15 9.72
N LYS A 38 32.48 7.36 10.78
CA LYS A 38 33.18 7.82 12.00
C LYS A 38 34.71 7.94 11.83
N ALA A 39 35.24 7.44 10.72
CA ALA A 39 36.66 7.58 10.37
C ALA A 39 36.82 7.75 8.86
N LYS A 40 37.76 8.62 8.45
CA LYS A 40 38.11 8.80 7.02
C LYS A 40 39.26 7.83 6.67
N PRO A 41 39.10 7.00 5.62
CA PRO A 41 40.16 6.09 5.19
C PRO A 41 41.30 6.86 4.49
N SER A 42 42.52 6.36 4.64
CA SER A 42 43.66 6.88 3.86
C SER A 42 43.60 6.39 2.41
N TYR A 43 44.22 7.11 1.48
CA TYR A 43 44.31 6.70 0.06
C TYR A 43 44.91 5.30 -0.09
N SER A 44 45.99 4.99 0.65
CA SER A 44 46.63 3.67 0.63
C SER A 44 45.71 2.53 1.12
N PHE A 45 44.84 2.82 2.08
CA PHE A 45 43.80 1.90 2.53
C PHE A 45 42.75 1.67 1.43
N ILE A 46 42.29 2.74 0.78
CA ILE A 46 41.30 2.66 -0.30
C ILE A 46 41.82 1.80 -1.46
N VAL A 47 43.08 1.98 -1.86
CA VAL A 47 43.73 1.17 -2.92
C VAL A 47 43.75 -0.32 -2.53
N LYS A 48 44.03 -0.66 -1.29
CA LYS A 48 44.04 -2.06 -0.82
C LYS A 48 42.63 -2.66 -0.82
N ILE A 49 41.65 -1.91 -0.32
CA ILE A 49 40.23 -2.34 -0.28
C ILE A 49 39.65 -2.46 -1.69
N ALA A 50 40.00 -1.55 -2.60
CA ALA A 50 39.60 -1.63 -4.00
C ALA A 50 40.05 -2.95 -4.67
N LYS A 51 41.29 -3.39 -4.40
CA LYS A 51 41.79 -4.69 -4.86
C LYS A 51 41.00 -5.87 -4.31
N VAL A 52 40.66 -5.88 -3.01
CA VAL A 52 39.86 -6.95 -2.40
C VAL A 52 38.45 -6.96 -2.96
N LEU A 53 37.90 -5.78 -3.15
CA LEU A 53 36.57 -5.61 -3.77
C LEU A 53 36.57 -5.80 -5.30
N GLU A 54 37.75 -5.98 -5.94
CA GLU A 54 37.89 -6.10 -7.40
C GLU A 54 37.19 -4.96 -8.14
N VAL A 55 37.35 -3.72 -7.64
CA VAL A 55 36.85 -2.51 -8.26
C VAL A 55 37.99 -1.51 -8.47
N ASP A 56 37.79 -0.56 -9.39
CA ASP A 56 38.76 0.52 -9.59
C ASP A 56 38.82 1.43 -8.35
N THR A 57 40.03 1.85 -7.96
CA THR A 57 40.21 2.80 -6.86
C THR A 57 39.45 4.12 -7.09
N GLU A 58 39.40 4.57 -8.35
CA GLU A 58 38.68 5.76 -8.78
C GLU A 58 37.16 5.61 -8.56
N PHE A 59 36.64 4.41 -8.69
CA PHE A 59 35.23 4.11 -8.37
C PHE A 59 34.92 4.37 -6.90
N LEU A 60 35.79 3.91 -5.97
CA LEU A 60 35.63 4.17 -4.55
C LEU A 60 35.81 5.65 -4.20
N LEU A 61 36.69 6.36 -4.94
CA LEU A 61 36.98 7.79 -4.75
C LEU A 61 35.97 8.71 -5.44
N ASN A 62 35.06 8.19 -6.26
CA ASN A 62 34.15 8.97 -7.08
C ASN A 62 34.81 9.84 -8.16
N VAL A 63 35.98 9.43 -8.65
CA VAL A 63 36.78 10.28 -9.57
C VAL A 63 36.38 10.06 -11.04
N ASN A 64 35.84 8.87 -11.40
CA ASN A 64 35.29 8.62 -12.74
C ASN A 64 34.28 7.44 -12.66
N MET A 65 32.99 7.73 -12.60
CA MET A 65 31.99 6.67 -12.74
C MET A 65 31.91 6.22 -14.19
N LYS A 66 32.51 5.07 -14.51
CA LYS A 66 32.22 4.36 -15.74
C LYS A 66 30.75 3.99 -15.76
N ASN A 67 30.13 4.29 -16.88
CA ASN A 67 28.73 4.20 -17.23
C ASN A 67 28.00 3.00 -16.56
N VAL A 68 27.29 3.25 -15.47
CA VAL A 68 26.46 2.26 -14.75
C VAL A 68 25.12 2.05 -15.46
N GLU A 69 24.79 2.89 -16.42
CA GLU A 69 23.51 2.89 -17.13
C GLU A 69 23.16 1.52 -17.74
N PRO A 70 24.09 0.76 -18.36
CA PRO A 70 23.76 -0.57 -18.88
C PRO A 70 23.33 -1.57 -17.80
N ASP A 71 23.98 -1.56 -16.62
CA ASP A 71 23.62 -2.45 -15.52
C ASP A 71 22.29 -2.05 -14.91
N VAL A 72 22.03 -0.78 -14.69
CA VAL A 72 20.75 -0.26 -14.23
C VAL A 72 19.63 -0.62 -15.22
N HIS A 73 19.90 -0.43 -16.53
CA HIS A 73 18.92 -0.78 -17.56
C HIS A 73 18.61 -2.30 -17.57
N ARG A 74 19.62 -3.14 -17.51
CA ARG A 74 19.47 -4.60 -17.42
C ARG A 74 18.64 -5.02 -16.20
N ILE A 75 18.95 -4.45 -15.04
CA ILE A 75 18.23 -4.74 -13.77
C ILE A 75 16.79 -4.28 -13.86
N TYR A 76 16.56 -3.08 -14.39
CA TYR A 76 15.23 -2.51 -14.58
C TYR A 76 14.37 -3.41 -15.48
N GLU A 77 14.85 -3.77 -16.68
CA GLU A 77 14.10 -4.62 -17.62
C GLU A 77 13.81 -6.02 -17.02
N SER A 78 14.80 -6.61 -16.35
CA SER A 78 14.62 -7.88 -15.66
C SER A 78 13.55 -7.79 -14.57
N TYR A 79 13.54 -6.69 -13.80
CA TYR A 79 12.56 -6.49 -12.73
C TYR A 79 11.16 -6.20 -13.27
N ILE A 80 11.04 -5.39 -14.32
CA ILE A 80 9.73 -5.11 -14.93
C ILE A 80 9.08 -6.39 -15.45
N SER A 81 9.86 -7.30 -16.05
CA SER A 81 9.36 -8.56 -16.62
C SER A 81 9.05 -9.62 -15.56
N SER A 82 9.94 -9.82 -14.57
CA SER A 82 9.88 -10.95 -13.63
C SER A 82 9.33 -10.60 -12.25
N ARG A 83 9.36 -9.32 -11.88
CA ARG A 83 9.09 -8.80 -10.52
C ARG A 83 10.00 -9.40 -9.45
N LYS A 84 11.16 -9.92 -9.86
CA LYS A 84 12.17 -10.50 -8.97
C LYS A 84 13.48 -9.73 -9.11
N ILE A 85 14.17 -9.56 -8.00
CA ILE A 85 15.50 -8.97 -7.95
C ILE A 85 16.34 -9.73 -6.93
N ASN A 86 17.60 -9.96 -7.21
CA ASN A 86 18.53 -10.54 -6.26
C ASN A 86 19.12 -9.47 -5.35
N SER A 87 19.74 -9.89 -4.25
CA SER A 87 20.30 -8.99 -3.25
C SER A 87 21.47 -8.14 -3.77
N GLN A 88 22.21 -8.65 -4.74
CA GLN A 88 23.35 -7.95 -5.34
C GLN A 88 22.87 -6.79 -6.21
N ASP A 89 21.92 -7.04 -7.13
CA ASP A 89 21.32 -6.01 -7.98
C ASP A 89 20.59 -4.96 -7.14
N LEU A 90 19.89 -5.37 -6.06
CA LEU A 90 19.24 -4.45 -5.14
C LEU A 90 20.24 -3.52 -4.44
N ALA A 91 21.36 -4.06 -3.96
CA ALA A 91 22.42 -3.31 -3.31
C ALA A 91 23.08 -2.32 -4.28
N LEU A 92 23.28 -2.74 -5.54
CA LEU A 92 23.80 -1.86 -6.60
C LEU A 92 22.86 -0.67 -6.86
N LEU A 93 21.57 -0.90 -7.03
CA LEU A 93 20.61 0.19 -7.21
C LEU A 93 20.58 1.13 -6.01
N LYS A 94 20.63 0.60 -4.79
CA LYS A 94 20.65 1.39 -3.54
C LYS A 94 21.93 2.23 -3.43
N LEU A 95 23.06 1.71 -3.88
CA LEU A 95 24.32 2.44 -3.99
C LEU A 95 24.16 3.66 -4.88
N HIS A 96 23.67 3.45 -6.10
CA HIS A 96 23.61 4.48 -7.14
C HIS A 96 22.42 5.44 -6.98
N SER A 97 21.42 5.13 -6.17
CA SER A 97 20.29 6.05 -5.90
C SER A 97 20.71 7.36 -5.24
N LYS A 98 21.88 7.40 -4.58
CA LYS A 98 22.41 8.57 -3.87
C LYS A 98 23.47 9.35 -4.68
N GLU A 99 23.70 8.98 -5.91
CA GLU A 99 24.73 9.54 -6.77
C GLU A 99 24.12 10.35 -7.93
N ASN A 100 24.94 11.22 -8.54
CA ASN A 100 24.50 12.03 -9.68
C ASN A 100 24.50 11.17 -10.95
N HIS A 101 23.32 10.83 -11.42
CA HIS A 101 23.08 10.15 -12.69
C HIS A 101 22.13 10.95 -13.57
N SER A 102 21.97 10.51 -14.82
CA SER A 102 20.93 11.05 -15.69
C SER A 102 19.54 10.81 -15.12
N ASN A 103 18.57 11.69 -15.39
CA ASN A 103 17.20 11.53 -14.91
C ASN A 103 16.60 10.17 -15.32
N SER A 104 16.87 9.69 -16.54
CA SER A 104 16.44 8.37 -17.00
C SER A 104 16.97 7.25 -16.12
N THR A 105 18.26 7.29 -15.77
CA THR A 105 18.89 6.30 -14.90
C THR A 105 18.28 6.33 -13.49
N LEU A 106 18.10 7.53 -12.91
CA LEU A 106 17.49 7.69 -11.58
C LEU A 106 16.03 7.21 -11.55
N ILE A 107 15.25 7.50 -12.58
CA ILE A 107 13.87 7.02 -12.73
C ILE A 107 13.83 5.50 -12.69
N LYS A 108 14.71 4.79 -13.43
CA LYS A 108 14.81 3.34 -13.43
C LYS A 108 15.18 2.79 -12.06
N ILE A 109 16.18 3.39 -11.41
CA ILE A 109 16.61 3.01 -10.06
C ILE A 109 15.44 3.12 -9.07
N TYR A 110 14.83 4.29 -8.99
CA TYR A 110 13.75 4.54 -8.02
C TYR A 110 12.49 3.73 -8.32
N CYS A 111 12.17 3.50 -9.60
CA CYS A 111 11.07 2.63 -10.00
C CYS A 111 11.20 1.23 -9.37
N VAL A 112 12.38 0.61 -9.48
CA VAL A 112 12.65 -0.72 -8.92
C VAL A 112 12.65 -0.69 -7.40
N LEU A 113 13.39 0.25 -6.79
CA LEU A 113 13.51 0.34 -5.33
C LEU A 113 12.16 0.60 -4.66
N ILE A 114 11.38 1.58 -5.14
CA ILE A 114 10.03 1.87 -4.61
C ILE A 114 9.14 0.64 -4.74
N SER A 115 9.10 0.00 -5.92
CA SER A 115 8.27 -1.19 -6.14
C SER A 115 8.64 -2.34 -5.21
N TYR A 116 9.94 -2.60 -5.03
CA TYR A 116 10.45 -3.68 -4.18
C TYR A 116 10.12 -3.40 -2.71
N TYR A 117 10.57 -2.27 -2.18
CA TYR A 117 10.40 -1.95 -0.76
C TYR A 117 8.93 -1.71 -0.38
N THR A 118 8.10 -1.20 -1.27
CA THR A 118 6.65 -1.15 -1.05
C THR A 118 6.08 -2.54 -0.73
N THR A 119 6.66 -3.61 -1.26
CA THR A 119 6.19 -4.97 -0.99
C THR A 119 6.73 -5.54 0.32
N PHE A 120 8.03 -5.32 0.62
CA PHE A 120 8.76 -6.04 1.65
C PHE A 120 9.09 -5.20 2.89
N ASP A 121 9.23 -3.87 2.76
CA ASP A 121 9.64 -2.97 3.85
C ASP A 121 9.08 -1.56 3.62
N MET A 122 7.98 -1.22 4.27
CA MET A 122 7.31 0.07 4.09
C MET A 122 8.08 1.25 4.68
N GLU A 123 8.90 1.03 5.71
CA GLU A 123 9.71 2.09 6.31
C GLU A 123 10.85 2.50 5.36
N GLU A 124 11.55 1.53 4.80
CA GLU A 124 12.57 1.78 3.79
C GLU A 124 11.95 2.39 2.52
N ALA A 125 10.75 1.90 2.10
CA ALA A 125 10.03 2.49 0.97
C ALA A 125 9.74 3.97 1.18
N HIS A 126 9.35 4.37 2.39
CA HIS A 126 9.10 5.78 2.73
C HIS A 126 10.35 6.64 2.54
N GLN A 127 11.49 6.21 3.05
CA GLN A 127 12.75 6.95 2.89
C GLN A 127 13.14 7.10 1.41
N ILE A 128 12.96 6.04 0.62
CA ILE A 128 13.27 6.05 -0.81
C ILE A 128 12.33 6.97 -1.58
N VAL A 129 11.04 6.96 -1.27
CA VAL A 129 10.05 7.85 -1.91
C VAL A 129 10.37 9.31 -1.62
N GLU A 130 10.71 9.67 -0.39
CA GLU A 130 11.09 11.05 -0.05
C GLU A 130 12.39 11.48 -0.78
N GLN A 131 13.37 10.59 -0.92
CA GLN A 131 14.56 10.86 -1.73
C GLN A 131 14.19 11.07 -3.20
N ALA A 132 13.37 10.19 -3.78
CA ALA A 132 12.97 10.26 -5.17
C ALA A 132 12.19 11.55 -5.50
N LYS A 133 11.26 11.97 -4.64
CA LYS A 133 10.49 13.22 -4.81
C LYS A 133 11.36 14.46 -4.81
N ASN A 134 12.45 14.46 -4.05
CA ASN A 134 13.40 15.59 -4.02
C ASN A 134 14.29 15.68 -5.27
N ILE A 135 14.48 14.57 -5.99
CA ILE A 135 15.39 14.48 -7.13
C ILE A 135 14.63 14.53 -8.46
N ILE A 136 13.48 13.86 -8.55
CA ILE A 136 12.70 13.69 -9.77
C ILE A 136 11.44 14.55 -9.70
N SER A 137 11.43 15.65 -10.48
CA SER A 137 10.22 16.46 -10.64
C SER A 137 9.30 15.84 -11.72
N PRO A 138 8.00 15.70 -11.46
CA PRO A 138 7.04 15.24 -12.47
C PRO A 138 7.04 16.09 -13.76
N ALA A 139 7.38 17.36 -13.66
CA ALA A 139 7.38 18.30 -14.80
C ALA A 139 8.58 18.16 -15.75
N GLN A 140 9.64 17.45 -15.34
CA GLN A 140 10.90 17.34 -16.11
C GLN A 140 11.00 16.08 -16.97
N SER A 141 9.95 15.29 -17.10
CA SER A 141 10.02 13.96 -17.68
C SER A 141 9.64 13.95 -19.16
N THR A 142 10.66 13.79 -20.03
CA THR A 142 10.52 13.50 -21.47
C THR A 142 10.57 12.01 -21.81
N PHE A 143 10.66 11.12 -20.81
CA PHE A 143 10.88 9.69 -20.98
C PHE A 143 9.56 8.92 -20.79
N GLU A 144 8.84 8.63 -21.89
CA GLU A 144 7.47 8.12 -21.86
C GLU A 144 7.32 6.76 -21.13
N ASN A 145 8.18 5.79 -21.39
CA ASN A 145 7.99 4.44 -20.81
C ASN A 145 8.45 4.31 -19.36
N GLU A 146 9.65 4.75 -19.05
CA GLU A 146 10.21 4.64 -17.69
C GLU A 146 9.43 5.48 -16.68
N ILE A 147 8.99 6.66 -17.07
CA ILE A 147 8.23 7.56 -16.21
C ILE A 147 6.86 6.97 -15.86
N SER A 148 6.23 6.28 -16.79
CA SER A 148 4.96 5.58 -16.57
C SER A 148 5.09 4.53 -15.45
N TYR A 149 6.14 3.69 -15.49
CA TYR A 149 6.38 2.71 -14.43
C TYR A 149 6.75 3.37 -13.10
N TYR A 150 7.45 4.50 -13.11
CA TYR A 150 7.78 5.26 -11.91
C TYR A 150 6.51 5.81 -11.23
N PHE A 151 5.61 6.44 -12.00
CA PHE A 151 4.32 6.91 -11.46
C PHE A 151 3.47 5.74 -10.94
N HIS A 152 3.47 4.61 -11.64
CA HIS A 152 2.82 3.40 -11.16
C HIS A 152 3.39 2.91 -9.81
N SER A 153 4.71 2.99 -9.63
CA SER A 153 5.36 2.57 -8.38
C SER A 153 4.98 3.49 -7.22
N LEU A 154 4.96 4.81 -7.45
CA LEU A 154 4.50 5.79 -6.47
C LEU A 154 3.02 5.62 -6.13
N TYR A 155 2.16 5.43 -7.14
CA TYR A 155 0.76 5.09 -6.92
C TYR A 155 0.60 3.88 -5.99
N LYS A 156 1.32 2.79 -6.25
CA LYS A 156 1.27 1.58 -5.41
C LYS A 156 1.69 1.86 -3.97
N TYR A 157 2.77 2.60 -3.79
CA TYR A 157 3.25 2.98 -2.47
C TYR A 157 2.20 3.78 -1.70
N PHE A 158 1.68 4.87 -2.27
CA PHE A 158 0.70 5.73 -1.60
C PHE A 158 -0.63 5.03 -1.37
N ASN A 159 -1.07 4.18 -2.30
CA ASN A 159 -2.28 3.37 -2.14
C ASN A 159 -2.14 2.35 -0.99
N LYS A 160 -0.96 1.70 -0.83
CA LYS A 160 -0.68 0.80 0.28
C LYS A 160 -0.57 1.54 1.61
N ASN A 161 0.05 2.73 1.60
CA ASN A 161 0.14 3.62 2.75
C ASN A 161 -1.19 4.35 3.08
N LYS A 162 -2.26 4.07 2.32
CA LYS A 162 -3.60 4.69 2.48
C LYS A 162 -3.62 6.22 2.35
N ASN A 163 -2.58 6.82 1.78
CA ASN A 163 -2.57 8.22 1.35
C ASN A 163 -3.22 8.32 -0.03
N TYR A 164 -4.56 8.31 -0.04
CA TYR A 164 -5.32 8.21 -1.29
C TYR A 164 -5.25 9.48 -2.14
N SER A 165 -5.00 10.65 -1.56
CA SER A 165 -4.82 11.90 -2.30
C SER A 165 -3.56 11.83 -3.19
N GLU A 166 -2.42 11.44 -2.64
CA GLU A 166 -1.19 11.23 -3.41
C GLU A 166 -1.34 10.05 -4.37
N ALA A 167 -2.01 8.97 -3.95
CA ALA A 167 -2.28 7.83 -4.82
C ALA A 167 -3.11 8.24 -6.06
N LEU A 168 -4.12 9.11 -5.88
CA LEU A 168 -4.93 9.65 -6.97
C LEU A 168 -4.09 10.49 -7.91
N PHE A 169 -3.26 11.37 -7.37
CA PHE A 169 -2.36 12.23 -8.15
C PHE A 169 -1.44 11.38 -9.04
N TYR A 170 -0.73 10.40 -8.47
CA TYR A 170 0.19 9.56 -9.24
C TYR A 170 -0.53 8.57 -10.17
N ALA A 171 -1.73 8.09 -9.82
CA ALA A 171 -2.55 7.29 -10.73
C ALA A 171 -3.00 8.10 -11.96
N SER A 172 -3.31 9.40 -11.79
CA SER A 172 -3.64 10.30 -12.89
C SER A 172 -2.43 10.55 -13.80
N LEU A 173 -1.26 10.87 -13.22
CA LEU A 173 -0.01 11.02 -13.99
C LEU A 173 0.37 9.73 -14.73
N HIS A 174 0.16 8.56 -14.11
CA HIS A 174 0.39 7.28 -14.76
C HIS A 174 -0.52 7.11 -15.98
N LEU A 175 -1.82 7.41 -15.87
CA LEU A 175 -2.74 7.35 -17.00
C LEU A 175 -2.37 8.35 -18.10
N ASP A 176 -2.04 9.60 -17.73
CA ASP A 176 -1.66 10.65 -18.67
C ASP A 176 -0.38 10.28 -19.45
N SER A 177 0.59 9.62 -18.80
CA SER A 177 1.79 9.13 -19.47
C SER A 177 1.55 8.02 -20.51
N LEU A 178 0.34 7.45 -20.53
CA LEU A 178 -0.07 6.37 -21.43
C LEU A 178 -1.07 6.84 -22.52
N GLN A 179 -1.28 8.15 -22.69
CA GLN A 179 -2.28 8.69 -23.65
C GLN A 179 -2.08 8.17 -25.09
N HIS A 180 -0.83 7.94 -25.50
CA HIS A 180 -0.52 7.43 -26.83
C HIS A 180 -0.73 5.91 -26.97
N GLU A 181 -0.90 5.18 -25.86
CA GLU A 181 -1.11 3.73 -25.86
C GLU A 181 -2.60 3.33 -25.93
N GLY A 182 -3.53 4.27 -25.82
CA GLY A 182 -4.99 4.19 -25.99
C GLY A 182 -5.68 2.93 -25.48
N THR A 183 -5.48 1.81 -26.16
CA THR A 183 -6.13 0.52 -25.91
C THR A 183 -5.16 -0.57 -25.43
N SER A 184 -4.01 -0.20 -24.88
CA SER A 184 -3.05 -1.16 -24.35
C SER A 184 -3.50 -1.75 -23.00
N LEU A 185 -2.97 -2.94 -22.66
CA LEU A 185 -3.18 -3.53 -21.32
C LEU A 185 -2.64 -2.64 -20.19
N ARG A 186 -1.61 -1.82 -20.49
CA ARG A 186 -1.06 -0.85 -19.53
C ARG A 186 -2.06 0.26 -19.25
N ALA A 187 -2.67 0.82 -20.29
CA ALA A 187 -3.70 1.84 -20.16
C ALA A 187 -4.94 1.30 -19.43
N ALA A 188 -5.38 0.06 -19.73
CA ALA A 188 -6.48 -0.58 -19.01
C ALA A 188 -6.19 -0.73 -17.51
N LYS A 189 -4.97 -1.16 -17.14
CA LYS A 189 -4.55 -1.24 -15.73
C LYS A 189 -4.51 0.14 -15.07
N ALA A 190 -4.07 1.19 -15.79
CA ALA A 190 -4.06 2.55 -15.27
C ALA A 190 -5.48 3.09 -15.02
N TYR A 191 -6.42 2.87 -15.95
CA TYR A 191 -7.84 3.17 -15.72
C TYR A 191 -8.41 2.47 -14.49
N LEU A 192 -8.14 1.17 -14.34
CA LEU A 192 -8.61 0.40 -13.20
C LEU A 192 -8.02 0.89 -11.87
N ASN A 193 -6.72 1.22 -11.85
CA ASN A 193 -6.05 1.76 -10.67
C ASN A 193 -6.67 3.10 -10.24
N LEU A 194 -6.89 4.00 -11.20
CA LEU A 194 -7.51 5.30 -10.96
C LEU A 194 -8.93 5.14 -10.42
N ALA A 195 -9.72 4.24 -11.01
CA ALA A 195 -11.05 3.90 -10.55
C ALA A 195 -11.07 3.35 -9.11
N GLN A 196 -10.11 2.49 -8.77
CA GLN A 196 -9.99 1.92 -7.42
C GLN A 196 -9.72 2.98 -6.36
N VAL A 197 -8.82 3.93 -6.63
CA VAL A 197 -8.51 5.01 -5.67
C VAL A 197 -9.72 5.92 -5.48
N ARG A 198 -10.39 6.36 -6.58
CA ARG A 198 -11.62 7.16 -6.48
C ARG A 198 -12.70 6.45 -5.68
N THR A 199 -12.87 5.15 -5.90
CA THR A 199 -13.81 4.34 -5.12
C THR A 199 -13.46 4.32 -3.63
N LYS A 200 -12.16 4.28 -3.27
CA LYS A 200 -11.71 4.29 -1.86
C LYS A 200 -11.93 5.64 -1.18
N MET A 201 -11.82 6.73 -1.94
CA MET A 201 -12.06 8.10 -1.45
C MET A 201 -13.55 8.43 -1.36
N ASP A 202 -14.41 7.60 -1.92
CA ASP A 202 -15.84 7.85 -2.08
C ASP A 202 -16.15 9.13 -2.90
N GLU A 203 -15.22 9.46 -3.81
CA GLU A 203 -15.31 10.62 -4.68
C GLU A 203 -15.71 10.21 -6.10
N ASP A 204 -16.74 10.87 -6.63
CA ASP A 204 -17.21 10.73 -8.01
C ASP A 204 -17.27 9.25 -8.49
N LEU A 205 -18.13 8.47 -7.84
CA LEU A 205 -18.30 7.05 -8.15
C LEU A 205 -18.80 6.80 -9.58
N GLU A 206 -19.45 7.78 -10.23
CA GLU A 206 -19.85 7.71 -11.63
C GLU A 206 -18.62 7.69 -12.55
N LEU A 207 -17.68 8.61 -12.31
CA LEU A 207 -16.44 8.65 -13.07
C LEU A 207 -15.58 7.42 -12.79
N ALA A 208 -15.56 6.95 -11.54
CA ALA A 208 -14.89 5.70 -11.19
C ALA A 208 -15.46 4.51 -11.98
N ARG A 209 -16.80 4.40 -12.11
CA ARG A 209 -17.44 3.36 -12.94
C ARG A 209 -17.09 3.51 -14.42
N LEU A 210 -17.06 4.73 -14.94
CA LEU A 210 -16.67 4.98 -16.33
C LEU A 210 -15.26 4.44 -16.62
N TYR A 211 -14.30 4.74 -15.75
CA TYR A 211 -12.93 4.23 -15.88
C TYR A 211 -12.86 2.70 -15.75
N THR A 212 -13.63 2.11 -14.83
CA THR A 212 -13.68 0.65 -14.71
C THR A 212 -14.26 0.00 -15.95
N LYS A 213 -15.35 0.57 -16.53
CA LYS A 213 -15.94 0.07 -17.78
C LYS A 213 -14.99 0.21 -18.96
N LYS A 214 -14.24 1.31 -19.07
CA LYS A 214 -13.17 1.45 -20.08
C LYS A 214 -12.11 0.36 -19.94
N ALA A 215 -11.62 0.13 -18.72
CA ALA A 215 -10.65 -0.92 -18.46
C ALA A 215 -11.20 -2.29 -18.82
N LEU A 216 -12.43 -2.60 -18.42
CA LEU A 216 -13.11 -3.88 -18.71
C LEU A 216 -13.20 -4.12 -20.22
N GLN A 217 -13.59 -3.09 -21.00
CA GLN A 217 -13.68 -3.22 -22.45
C GLN A 217 -12.34 -3.57 -23.07
N ILE A 218 -11.28 -2.85 -22.71
CA ILE A 218 -9.93 -3.13 -23.23
C ILE A 218 -9.46 -4.53 -22.82
N PHE A 219 -9.74 -4.97 -21.57
CA PHE A 219 -9.38 -6.31 -21.12
C PHE A 219 -10.17 -7.39 -21.88
N LYS A 220 -11.44 -7.15 -22.22
CA LYS A 220 -12.25 -8.05 -23.07
C LYS A 220 -11.69 -8.11 -24.49
N ASP A 221 -11.35 -6.98 -25.09
CA ASP A 221 -10.79 -6.90 -26.45
C ASP A 221 -9.42 -7.60 -26.55
N GLN A 222 -8.66 -7.67 -25.47
CA GLN A 222 -7.34 -8.28 -25.37
C GLN A 222 -7.37 -9.71 -24.78
N ASP A 223 -8.55 -10.26 -24.49
CA ASP A 223 -8.76 -11.54 -23.80
C ASP A 223 -7.91 -11.70 -22.50
N PHE A 224 -7.75 -10.59 -21.74
CA PHE A 224 -6.99 -10.59 -20.49
C PHE A 224 -7.88 -10.95 -19.31
N LYS A 225 -8.10 -12.25 -19.09
CA LYS A 225 -9.05 -12.82 -18.11
C LYS A 225 -8.91 -12.24 -16.70
N GLY A 226 -7.69 -12.11 -16.17
CA GLY A 226 -7.46 -11.53 -14.83
C GLY A 226 -7.90 -10.07 -14.73
N GLY A 227 -7.72 -9.27 -15.79
CA GLY A 227 -8.20 -7.89 -15.85
C GLY A 227 -9.72 -7.80 -15.90
N ILE A 228 -10.37 -8.69 -16.65
CA ILE A 228 -11.83 -8.80 -16.70
C ILE A 228 -12.40 -9.07 -15.31
N ALA A 229 -11.92 -10.11 -14.64
CA ALA A 229 -12.40 -10.49 -13.30
C ALA A 229 -12.19 -9.38 -12.26
N ASN A 230 -11.02 -8.74 -12.26
CA ASN A 230 -10.74 -7.61 -11.36
C ASN A 230 -11.64 -6.40 -11.64
N SER A 231 -11.97 -6.14 -12.91
CA SER A 231 -12.88 -5.05 -13.29
C SER A 231 -14.32 -5.35 -12.85
N LEU A 232 -14.79 -6.59 -12.99
CA LEU A 232 -16.10 -7.01 -12.50
C LEU A 232 -16.18 -6.87 -10.98
N ALA A 233 -15.17 -7.34 -10.24
CA ALA A 233 -15.10 -7.16 -8.78
C ALA A 233 -15.19 -5.67 -8.38
N GLN A 234 -14.47 -4.82 -9.11
CA GLN A 234 -14.47 -3.36 -8.86
C GLN A 234 -15.83 -2.72 -9.17
N LEU A 235 -16.49 -3.13 -10.27
CA LEU A 235 -17.84 -2.65 -10.61
C LEU A 235 -18.87 -3.04 -9.54
N ALA A 236 -18.81 -4.27 -9.04
CA ALA A 236 -19.70 -4.72 -7.97
C ALA A 236 -19.57 -3.84 -6.71
N ILE A 237 -18.33 -3.50 -6.32
CA ILE A 237 -18.08 -2.60 -5.19
C ILE A 237 -18.64 -1.19 -5.45
N GLN A 238 -18.48 -0.66 -6.67
CA GLN A 238 -18.96 0.66 -7.06
C GLN A 238 -20.47 0.75 -7.11
N TYR A 239 -21.16 -0.27 -7.64
CA TYR A 239 -22.62 -0.36 -7.60
C TYR A 239 -23.16 -0.48 -6.17
N HIS A 240 -22.53 -1.34 -5.34
CA HIS A 240 -22.90 -1.47 -3.93
C HIS A 240 -22.74 -0.14 -3.16
N ARG A 241 -21.70 0.65 -3.42
CA ARG A 241 -21.49 1.96 -2.75
C ARG A 241 -22.49 3.02 -3.15
N ASN A 242 -23.11 2.89 -4.32
CA ASN A 242 -24.19 3.75 -4.80
C ASN A 242 -25.59 3.19 -4.46
N ASP A 243 -25.66 2.21 -3.57
CA ASP A 243 -26.91 1.53 -3.16
C ASP A 243 -27.68 0.87 -4.33
N LEU A 244 -27.00 0.64 -5.46
CA LEU A 244 -27.52 -0.06 -6.65
C LEU A 244 -27.30 -1.58 -6.48
N TYR A 245 -28.01 -2.18 -5.49
CA TYR A 245 -27.74 -3.56 -5.06
C TYR A 245 -28.07 -4.60 -6.12
N ASP A 246 -29.15 -4.42 -6.91
CA ASP A 246 -29.52 -5.36 -7.96
C ASP A 246 -28.48 -5.41 -9.08
N ASP A 247 -27.91 -4.26 -9.45
CA ASP A 247 -26.84 -4.22 -10.43
C ASP A 247 -25.54 -4.81 -9.85
N ALA A 248 -25.25 -4.56 -8.58
CA ALA A 248 -24.10 -5.17 -7.91
C ALA A 248 -24.20 -6.69 -7.89
N LEU A 249 -25.38 -7.25 -7.57
CA LEU A 249 -25.64 -8.71 -7.58
C LEU A 249 -25.46 -9.30 -8.99
N LYS A 250 -25.99 -8.67 -10.03
CA LYS A 250 -25.80 -9.13 -11.44
C LYS A 250 -24.32 -9.22 -11.81
N ILE A 251 -23.54 -8.21 -11.42
CA ILE A 251 -22.08 -8.20 -11.69
C ILE A 251 -21.35 -9.27 -10.87
N LEU A 252 -21.76 -9.52 -9.61
CA LEU A 252 -21.18 -10.60 -8.81
C LEU A 252 -21.51 -11.98 -9.40
N ASP A 253 -22.72 -12.17 -9.94
CA ASP A 253 -23.12 -13.40 -10.61
C ASP A 253 -22.28 -13.62 -11.91
N GLU A 254 -22.06 -12.57 -12.70
CA GLU A 254 -21.14 -12.60 -13.86
C GLU A 254 -19.73 -12.98 -13.42
N LEU A 255 -19.20 -12.34 -12.35
CA LEU A 255 -17.89 -12.66 -11.80
C LEU A 255 -17.80 -14.11 -11.27
N SER A 256 -18.86 -14.58 -10.59
CA SER A 256 -18.91 -15.95 -10.05
C SER A 256 -18.80 -16.99 -11.16
N GLN A 257 -19.52 -16.80 -12.28
CA GLN A 257 -19.41 -17.68 -13.43
C GLN A 257 -18.02 -17.60 -14.08
N PHE A 258 -17.51 -16.38 -14.27
CA PHE A 258 -16.23 -16.15 -14.93
C PHE A 258 -15.03 -16.62 -14.07
N SER A 259 -15.12 -16.53 -12.75
CA SER A 259 -14.02 -16.93 -11.84
C SER A 259 -13.66 -18.42 -11.93
N LYS A 260 -14.63 -19.29 -12.26
CA LYS A 260 -14.41 -20.73 -12.47
C LYS A 260 -13.42 -21.02 -13.60
N GLU A 261 -13.35 -20.13 -14.60
CA GLU A 261 -12.42 -20.25 -15.72
C GLU A 261 -11.04 -19.65 -15.45
N VAL A 262 -10.94 -18.73 -14.48
CA VAL A 262 -9.71 -17.98 -14.22
C VAL A 262 -8.97 -18.51 -12.99
N ASN A 263 -9.59 -18.36 -11.83
CA ASN A 263 -9.08 -18.82 -10.55
C ASN A 263 -10.19 -18.71 -9.47
N GLU A 264 -10.99 -19.74 -9.32
CA GLU A 264 -12.12 -19.77 -8.40
C GLU A 264 -11.68 -19.51 -6.95
N ASP A 265 -10.61 -20.16 -6.50
CA ASP A 265 -10.12 -20.04 -5.11
C ASP A 265 -9.70 -18.60 -4.77
N TYR A 266 -9.15 -17.88 -5.74
CA TYR A 266 -8.76 -16.48 -5.53
C TYR A 266 -9.96 -15.54 -5.40
N TYR A 267 -11.03 -15.78 -6.19
CA TYR A 267 -12.21 -14.90 -6.19
C TYR A 267 -13.28 -15.30 -5.17
N ALA A 268 -13.29 -16.53 -4.69
CA ALA A 268 -14.28 -17.02 -3.73
C ALA A 268 -14.42 -16.16 -2.47
N PRO A 269 -13.33 -15.76 -1.76
CA PRO A 269 -13.45 -14.87 -0.60
C PRO A 269 -13.98 -13.49 -0.99
N ILE A 270 -13.55 -12.94 -2.15
CA ILE A 270 -14.00 -11.63 -2.65
C ILE A 270 -15.51 -11.66 -2.95
N LEU A 271 -15.98 -12.71 -3.62
CA LEU A 271 -17.40 -12.92 -3.94
C LEU A 271 -18.22 -13.03 -2.65
N SER A 272 -17.86 -13.93 -1.76
CA SER A 272 -18.59 -14.17 -0.51
C SER A 272 -18.65 -12.90 0.35
N TYR A 273 -17.54 -12.16 0.49
CA TYR A 273 -17.54 -10.90 1.21
C TYR A 273 -18.47 -9.85 0.59
N ASN A 274 -18.47 -9.69 -0.74
CA ASN A 274 -19.31 -8.69 -1.40
C ASN A 274 -20.79 -9.07 -1.39
N TYR A 275 -21.16 -10.34 -1.59
CA TYR A 275 -22.54 -10.81 -1.41
C TYR A 275 -23.01 -10.52 0.03
N GLY A 276 -22.21 -10.89 1.03
CA GLY A 276 -22.55 -10.66 2.43
C GLY A 276 -22.73 -9.18 2.76
N ARG A 277 -21.92 -8.27 2.18
CA ARG A 277 -22.07 -6.81 2.33
C ARG A 277 -23.38 -6.30 1.74
N ILE A 278 -23.76 -6.77 0.55
CA ILE A 278 -25.03 -6.37 -0.10
C ILE A 278 -26.21 -6.85 0.73
N TYR A 279 -26.24 -8.14 1.14
CA TYR A 279 -27.32 -8.68 1.96
C TYR A 279 -27.41 -8.00 3.34
N GLN A 280 -26.28 -7.60 3.94
CA GLN A 280 -26.31 -6.79 5.17
C GLN A 280 -27.04 -5.46 4.94
N LYS A 281 -26.73 -4.76 3.86
CA LYS A 281 -27.40 -3.48 3.51
C LYS A 281 -28.89 -3.64 3.22
N GLN A 282 -29.27 -4.74 2.61
CA GLN A 282 -30.68 -5.11 2.38
C GLN A 282 -31.37 -5.64 3.65
N LYS A 283 -30.66 -5.70 4.81
CA LYS A 283 -31.12 -6.26 6.09
C LYS A 283 -31.50 -7.74 6.02
N GLN A 284 -31.00 -8.45 5.03
CA GLN A 284 -31.13 -9.92 4.91
C GLN A 284 -30.00 -10.59 5.73
N PHE A 285 -30.07 -10.44 7.03
CA PHE A 285 -28.95 -10.73 7.92
C PHE A 285 -28.53 -12.22 7.94
N ASP A 286 -29.45 -13.17 7.77
CA ASP A 286 -29.08 -14.59 7.76
C ASP A 286 -28.23 -14.96 6.56
N GLN A 287 -28.58 -14.44 5.38
CA GLN A 287 -27.77 -14.60 4.18
C GLN A 287 -26.43 -13.86 4.33
N ALA A 288 -26.44 -12.65 4.86
CA ALA A 288 -25.22 -11.88 5.11
C ALA A 288 -24.25 -12.64 6.03
N VAL A 289 -24.74 -13.21 7.13
CA VAL A 289 -23.93 -14.02 8.06
C VAL A 289 -23.36 -15.24 7.36
N SER A 290 -24.18 -15.99 6.60
CA SER A 290 -23.73 -17.16 5.85
C SER A 290 -22.58 -16.83 4.93
N TYR A 291 -22.71 -15.78 4.11
CA TYR A 291 -21.66 -15.35 3.19
C TYR A 291 -20.40 -14.82 3.90
N MET A 292 -20.54 -14.12 5.03
CA MET A 292 -19.39 -13.67 5.81
C MET A 292 -18.61 -14.83 6.43
N LEU A 293 -19.30 -15.87 6.90
CA LEU A 293 -18.63 -17.07 7.42
C LEU A 293 -17.91 -17.83 6.30
N GLN A 294 -18.51 -17.93 5.11
CA GLN A 294 -17.84 -18.48 3.93
C GLN A 294 -16.58 -17.68 3.56
N SER A 295 -16.64 -16.34 3.57
CA SER A 295 -15.48 -15.50 3.31
C SER A 295 -14.34 -15.80 4.28
N ILE A 296 -14.65 -15.92 5.58
CA ILE A 296 -13.67 -16.27 6.62
C ILE A 296 -13.05 -17.66 6.33
N GLU A 297 -13.85 -18.64 5.96
CA GLU A 297 -13.36 -19.98 5.65
C GLU A 297 -12.39 -19.98 4.47
N TYR A 298 -12.72 -19.25 3.40
CA TYR A 298 -11.84 -19.10 2.23
C TYR A 298 -10.54 -18.37 2.55
N ASP A 299 -10.59 -17.30 3.35
CA ASP A 299 -9.40 -16.55 3.75
C ASP A 299 -8.46 -17.42 4.59
N ILE A 300 -8.99 -18.19 5.53
CA ILE A 300 -8.21 -19.14 6.33
C ILE A 300 -7.57 -20.23 5.45
N LYS A 301 -8.31 -20.83 4.52
CA LYS A 301 -7.79 -21.82 3.57
C LYS A 301 -6.67 -21.25 2.69
N ALA A 302 -6.76 -19.97 2.38
CA ALA A 302 -5.74 -19.26 1.58
C ALA A 302 -4.52 -18.80 2.41
N ASN A 303 -4.46 -19.11 3.71
CA ASN A 303 -3.46 -18.60 4.66
C ASN A 303 -3.41 -17.06 4.72
N LYS A 304 -4.57 -16.40 4.66
CA LYS A 304 -4.77 -14.96 4.74
C LYS A 304 -5.64 -14.61 5.95
N GLU A 305 -5.27 -15.12 7.11
CA GLU A 305 -6.08 -14.97 8.33
C GLU A 305 -6.33 -13.49 8.68
N GLU A 306 -5.40 -12.59 8.35
CA GLU A 306 -5.54 -11.15 8.54
C GLU A 306 -6.71 -10.53 7.76
N GLU A 307 -7.08 -11.10 6.61
CA GLU A 307 -8.20 -10.60 5.79
C GLU A 307 -9.56 -10.89 6.44
N THR A 308 -9.65 -11.93 7.30
CA THR A 308 -10.89 -12.27 8.02
C THR A 308 -11.41 -11.14 8.90
N ILE A 309 -10.56 -10.19 9.30
CA ILE A 309 -10.93 -9.00 10.07
C ILE A 309 -12.07 -8.23 9.39
N HIS A 310 -12.07 -8.16 8.06
CA HIS A 310 -13.09 -7.45 7.30
C HIS A 310 -14.47 -8.10 7.50
N ALA A 311 -14.57 -9.41 7.39
CA ALA A 311 -15.81 -10.16 7.60
C ALA A 311 -16.24 -10.13 9.08
N LEU A 312 -15.31 -10.26 10.04
CA LEU A 312 -15.59 -10.15 11.47
C LEU A 312 -16.18 -8.79 11.86
N LYS A 313 -15.71 -7.70 11.25
CA LYS A 313 -16.32 -6.36 11.44
C LYS A 313 -17.77 -6.31 10.94
N VAL A 314 -18.06 -6.93 9.80
CA VAL A 314 -19.43 -6.96 9.27
C VAL A 314 -20.34 -7.82 10.17
N LEU A 315 -19.88 -8.99 10.60
CA LEU A 315 -20.59 -9.85 11.56
C LEU A 315 -20.88 -9.11 12.86
N SER A 316 -19.90 -8.38 13.40
CA SER A 316 -20.11 -7.55 14.60
C SER A 316 -21.19 -6.49 14.38
N LYS A 317 -21.20 -5.81 13.22
CA LYS A 317 -22.24 -4.82 12.88
C LYS A 317 -23.61 -5.46 12.81
N ILE A 318 -23.75 -6.62 12.16
CA ILE A 318 -25.01 -7.36 12.07
C ILE A 318 -25.50 -7.73 13.48
N SER A 319 -24.63 -8.24 14.34
CA SER A 319 -24.99 -8.62 15.71
C SER A 319 -25.40 -7.40 16.56
N ILE A 320 -24.74 -6.24 16.36
CA ILE A 320 -25.14 -4.96 16.98
C ILE A 320 -26.55 -4.56 16.52
N GLU A 321 -26.84 -4.59 15.22
CA GLU A 321 -28.15 -4.26 14.66
C GLU A 321 -29.25 -5.20 15.16
N ARG A 322 -28.93 -6.48 15.38
CA ARG A 322 -29.81 -7.49 16.00
C ARG A 322 -29.91 -7.38 17.53
N LYS A 323 -29.15 -6.45 18.14
CA LYS A 323 -29.04 -6.29 19.60
C LYS A 323 -28.48 -7.53 20.31
N ASN A 324 -27.72 -8.36 19.60
CA ASN A 324 -26.99 -9.50 20.16
C ASN A 324 -25.57 -9.05 20.57
N TRP A 325 -25.47 -8.43 21.74
CA TRP A 325 -24.24 -7.81 22.24
C TRP A 325 -23.14 -8.82 22.57
N GLU A 326 -23.53 -10.02 23.01
CA GLU A 326 -22.59 -11.08 23.34
C GLU A 326 -21.87 -11.57 22.07
N GLU A 327 -22.63 -11.93 21.05
CA GLU A 327 -22.08 -12.36 19.76
C GLU A 327 -21.24 -11.26 19.10
N ALA A 328 -21.69 -10.01 19.14
CA ALA A 328 -20.91 -8.86 18.65
C ALA A 328 -19.57 -8.75 19.37
N GLY A 329 -19.56 -8.95 20.70
CA GLY A 329 -18.36 -8.95 21.53
C GLY A 329 -17.38 -10.07 21.14
N GLU A 330 -17.87 -11.27 20.86
CA GLU A 330 -17.04 -12.40 20.45
C GLU A 330 -16.38 -12.18 19.07
N TYR A 331 -17.12 -11.63 18.10
CA TYR A 331 -16.52 -11.26 16.81
C TYR A 331 -15.46 -10.17 16.97
N LEU A 332 -15.74 -9.14 17.77
CA LEU A 332 -14.76 -8.07 18.05
C LEU A 332 -13.51 -8.61 18.74
N LYS A 333 -13.65 -9.49 19.73
CA LYS A 333 -12.52 -10.11 20.44
C LYS A 333 -11.60 -10.86 19.48
N LYS A 334 -12.17 -11.64 18.55
CA LYS A 334 -11.41 -12.32 17.50
C LYS A 334 -10.69 -11.32 16.61
N ALA A 335 -11.38 -10.29 16.15
CA ALA A 335 -10.81 -9.25 15.29
C ALA A 335 -9.68 -8.46 15.99
N PHE A 336 -9.84 -8.06 17.26
CA PHE A 336 -8.79 -7.41 18.04
C PHE A 336 -7.53 -8.28 18.19
N ARG A 337 -7.72 -9.61 18.44
CA ARG A 337 -6.58 -10.53 18.49
C ARG A 337 -5.77 -10.51 17.19
N LEU A 338 -6.45 -10.55 16.06
CA LEU A 338 -5.81 -10.55 14.73
C LEU A 338 -5.12 -9.21 14.44
N THR A 339 -5.75 -8.08 14.78
CA THR A 339 -5.10 -6.77 14.58
C THR A 339 -3.82 -6.59 15.36
N ASN A 340 -3.74 -7.17 16.57
CA ASN A 340 -2.53 -7.16 17.37
C ASN A 340 -1.47 -8.14 16.82
N LEU A 341 -1.90 -9.34 16.39
CA LEU A 341 -1.00 -10.37 15.85
C LEU A 341 -0.30 -9.88 14.56
N TYR A 342 -1.04 -9.23 13.67
CA TYR A 342 -0.55 -8.79 12.36
C TYR A 342 -0.14 -7.31 12.33
N ASN A 343 -0.10 -6.64 13.50
CA ASN A 343 0.24 -5.21 13.63
C ASN A 343 -0.54 -4.31 12.66
N LEU A 344 -1.87 -4.30 12.78
CA LEU A 344 -2.78 -3.58 11.89
C LEU A 344 -3.46 -2.39 12.60
N PRO A 345 -2.73 -1.29 12.87
CA PRO A 345 -3.23 -0.19 13.71
C PRO A 345 -4.48 0.48 13.12
N ASN A 346 -4.57 0.65 11.80
CA ASN A 346 -5.77 1.21 11.16
C ASN A 346 -7.02 0.37 11.44
N SER A 347 -6.91 -0.97 11.33
CA SER A 347 -8.03 -1.88 11.63
C SER A 347 -8.37 -1.89 13.10
N TYR A 348 -7.38 -1.81 13.99
CA TYR A 348 -7.56 -1.69 15.43
C TYR A 348 -8.40 -0.46 15.81
N ILE A 349 -8.09 0.71 15.24
CA ILE A 349 -8.85 1.96 15.46
C ILE A 349 -10.31 1.79 15.00
N GLN A 350 -10.54 1.18 13.83
CA GLN A 350 -11.89 0.89 13.36
C GLN A 350 -12.67 -0.06 14.28
N LEU A 351 -11.97 -1.01 14.93
CA LEU A 351 -12.60 -1.89 15.91
C LEU A 351 -12.95 -1.16 17.22
N LEU A 352 -12.12 -0.23 17.69
CA LEU A 352 -12.48 0.65 18.83
C LEU A 352 -13.76 1.44 18.52
N HIS A 353 -13.79 2.06 17.33
CA HIS A 353 -14.98 2.76 16.85
C HIS A 353 -16.21 1.83 16.81
N LEU A 354 -16.07 0.62 16.30
CA LEU A 354 -17.18 -0.34 16.26
C LEU A 354 -17.60 -0.82 17.66
N ARG A 355 -16.64 -1.03 18.58
CA ARG A 355 -16.95 -1.40 19.97
C ARG A 355 -17.67 -0.28 20.71
N SER A 356 -17.33 0.96 20.42
CA SER A 356 -18.03 2.10 21.02
C SER A 356 -19.52 2.09 20.70
N GLN A 357 -19.93 1.61 19.50
CA GLN A 357 -21.35 1.50 19.15
C GLN A 357 -22.13 0.56 20.08
N ILE A 358 -21.49 -0.49 20.62
CA ILE A 358 -22.12 -1.37 21.63
C ILE A 358 -22.38 -0.57 22.91
N TYR A 359 -21.41 0.23 23.36
CA TYR A 359 -21.59 1.06 24.56
C TYR A 359 -22.68 2.11 24.35
N LYS A 360 -22.69 2.80 23.19
CA LYS A 360 -23.75 3.74 22.81
C LYS A 360 -25.14 3.11 22.85
N ALA A 361 -25.29 1.93 22.24
CA ALA A 361 -26.55 1.20 22.17
C ALA A 361 -27.03 0.70 23.55
N ARG A 362 -26.11 0.53 24.50
CA ARG A 362 -26.41 0.16 25.91
C ARG A 362 -26.54 1.37 26.84
N PHE A 363 -26.47 2.58 26.29
CA PHE A 363 -26.49 3.85 27.05
C PHE A 363 -25.34 4.01 28.04
N ASP A 364 -24.21 3.29 27.84
CA ASP A 364 -22.97 3.45 28.60
C ASP A 364 -22.11 4.54 27.94
N PHE A 365 -22.53 5.78 28.09
CA PHE A 365 -21.87 6.93 27.50
C PHE A 365 -20.41 7.15 27.97
N PRO A 366 -20.07 6.93 29.26
CA PRO A 366 -18.68 7.06 29.68
C PRO A 366 -17.73 6.09 28.94
N SER A 367 -18.12 4.83 28.76
CA SER A 367 -17.32 3.86 27.98
C SER A 367 -17.29 4.21 26.49
N TYR A 368 -18.42 4.65 25.91
CA TYR A 368 -18.51 5.14 24.55
C TYR A 368 -17.53 6.27 24.25
N GLU A 369 -17.53 7.33 25.10
CA GLU A 369 -16.63 8.47 24.96
C GLU A 369 -15.17 8.05 25.08
N LYS A 370 -14.84 7.22 26.06
CA LYS A 370 -13.48 6.73 26.28
C LYS A 370 -12.92 5.98 25.04
N GLU A 371 -13.73 5.09 24.46
CA GLU A 371 -13.35 4.34 23.25
C GLU A 371 -13.08 5.27 22.05
N LEU A 372 -14.00 6.22 21.81
CA LEU A 372 -13.83 7.17 20.70
C LEU A 372 -12.65 8.13 20.92
N GLN A 373 -12.41 8.58 22.15
CA GLN A 373 -11.25 9.41 22.48
C GLN A 373 -9.94 8.67 22.19
N GLN A 374 -9.87 7.39 22.61
CA GLN A 374 -8.71 6.54 22.33
C GLN A 374 -8.55 6.32 20.82
N ALA A 375 -9.64 6.08 20.11
CA ALA A 375 -9.60 5.89 18.66
C ALA A 375 -9.10 7.15 17.92
N VAL A 376 -9.55 8.35 18.31
CA VAL A 376 -9.07 9.62 17.75
C VAL A 376 -7.59 9.82 18.05
N GLN A 377 -7.14 9.59 19.30
CA GLN A 377 -5.73 9.72 19.66
C GLN A 377 -4.84 8.81 18.81
N LEU A 378 -5.15 7.52 18.71
CA LEU A 378 -4.40 6.58 17.91
C LEU A 378 -4.44 6.92 16.40
N ALA A 379 -5.57 7.46 15.92
CA ALA A 379 -5.68 7.90 14.54
C ALA A 379 -4.78 9.13 14.25
N GLN A 380 -4.61 10.04 15.22
CA GLN A 380 -3.69 11.17 15.13
C GLN A 380 -2.23 10.71 15.15
N GLU A 381 -1.85 9.82 16.08
CA GLU A 381 -0.52 9.25 16.18
C GLU A 381 -0.11 8.49 14.90
N GLY A 382 -1.05 7.76 14.30
CA GLY A 382 -0.84 7.00 13.06
C GLY A 382 -1.04 7.81 11.77
N ASN A 383 -1.40 9.09 11.86
CA ASN A 383 -1.71 9.98 10.72
C ASN A 383 -2.76 9.38 9.76
N TYR A 384 -3.94 9.02 10.30
CA TYR A 384 -5.09 8.48 9.53
C TYR A 384 -6.20 9.52 9.36
N PRO A 385 -6.09 10.49 8.41
CA PRO A 385 -6.96 11.66 8.34
C PRO A 385 -8.44 11.32 8.16
N LEU A 386 -8.79 10.27 7.41
CA LEU A 386 -10.18 9.85 7.23
C LEU A 386 -10.79 9.34 8.53
N LEU A 387 -10.06 8.55 9.32
CA LEU A 387 -10.53 8.07 10.60
C LEU A 387 -10.62 9.20 11.65
N ILE A 388 -9.65 10.11 11.65
CA ILE A 388 -9.71 11.30 12.50
C ILE A 388 -10.99 12.08 12.22
N LYS A 389 -11.27 12.36 10.94
CA LYS A 389 -12.47 13.10 10.53
C LYS A 389 -13.75 12.39 10.96
N GLU A 390 -13.90 11.11 10.57
CA GLU A 390 -15.10 10.31 10.83
C GLU A 390 -15.41 10.22 12.33
N ILE A 391 -14.43 9.79 13.14
CA ILE A 391 -14.63 9.54 14.57
C ILE A 391 -14.76 10.86 15.35
N SER A 392 -14.03 11.90 14.95
CA SER A 392 -14.12 13.21 15.60
C SER A 392 -15.46 13.89 15.35
N ILE A 393 -16.05 13.77 14.17
CA ILE A 393 -17.40 14.29 13.90
C ILE A 393 -18.40 13.59 14.82
N GLU A 394 -18.39 12.27 14.89
CA GLU A 394 -19.33 11.53 15.74
C GLU A 394 -19.20 11.92 17.22
N LEU A 395 -17.97 12.05 17.72
CA LEU A 395 -17.73 12.43 19.10
C LEU A 395 -18.11 13.91 19.37
N ALA A 396 -17.92 14.79 18.38
CA ALA A 396 -18.33 16.19 18.46
C ALA A 396 -19.86 16.34 18.51
N GLU A 397 -20.58 15.59 17.68
CA GLU A 397 -22.04 15.54 17.66
C GLU A 397 -22.59 15.05 19.01
N HIS A 398 -22.01 13.97 19.55
CA HIS A 398 -22.38 13.47 20.88
C HIS A 398 -22.21 14.55 21.96
N TYR A 399 -21.07 15.24 22.02
CA TYR A 399 -20.86 16.33 22.98
C TYR A 399 -21.75 17.52 22.73
N HIS A 400 -22.10 17.83 21.49
CA HIS A 400 -23.03 18.89 21.15
C HIS A 400 -24.45 18.58 21.70
N GLU A 401 -24.94 17.35 21.49
CA GLU A 401 -26.21 16.86 22.03
C GLU A 401 -26.23 16.91 23.58
N ALA A 402 -25.11 16.54 24.21
CA ALA A 402 -24.92 16.62 25.66
C ALA A 402 -24.71 18.06 26.19
N ARG A 403 -24.78 19.10 25.32
CA ARG A 403 -24.52 20.51 25.63
C ARG A 403 -23.11 20.81 26.16
N ALA A 404 -22.16 19.90 25.93
CA ALA A 404 -20.75 20.08 26.28
C ALA A 404 -20.01 20.80 25.14
N TYR A 405 -20.40 22.03 24.82
CA TYR A 405 -20.00 22.77 23.62
C TYR A 405 -18.48 22.98 23.49
N LYS A 406 -17.77 23.11 24.61
CA LYS A 406 -16.30 23.23 24.58
C LYS A 406 -15.65 21.94 24.04
N MET A 407 -16.15 20.78 24.43
CA MET A 407 -15.66 19.49 23.93
C MET A 407 -16.10 19.27 22.48
N ALA A 408 -17.33 19.59 22.13
CA ALA A 408 -17.80 19.55 20.76
C ALA A 408 -16.92 20.37 19.82
N ALA A 409 -16.62 21.62 20.17
CA ALA A 409 -15.75 22.50 19.38
C ALA A 409 -14.34 21.93 19.19
N LYS A 410 -13.75 21.32 20.23
CA LYS A 410 -12.45 20.66 20.15
C LYS A 410 -12.44 19.56 19.10
N TYR A 411 -13.45 18.67 19.09
CA TYR A 411 -13.49 17.54 18.16
C TYR A 411 -13.89 17.95 16.74
N TYR A 412 -14.74 18.96 16.56
CA TYR A 412 -14.96 19.55 15.24
C TYR A 412 -13.66 20.15 14.67
N GLN A 413 -12.83 20.77 15.50
CA GLN A 413 -11.52 21.26 15.05
C GLN A 413 -10.63 20.11 14.55
N PHE A 414 -10.60 18.96 15.24
CA PHE A 414 -9.84 17.79 14.75
C PHE A 414 -10.36 17.27 13.41
N ALA A 415 -11.69 17.31 13.21
CA ALA A 415 -12.29 16.88 11.94
C ALA A 415 -11.96 17.79 10.74
N LEU A 416 -11.59 19.06 11.00
CA LEU A 416 -11.23 20.07 9.99
C LEU A 416 -9.72 20.10 9.68
N LEU A 417 -8.87 19.46 10.49
CA LEU A 417 -7.43 19.36 10.22
C LEU A 417 -7.22 18.48 9.00
N ARG A 418 -6.57 19.03 7.98
CA ARG A 418 -6.25 18.37 6.70
C ARG A 418 -5.00 17.51 6.81
#